data_6244aa85226da356324084ce402fa582
#
_entry.id   6244aa85226da356324084ce402fa582
#
_cell.length_a   1.000
_cell.length_b   1.000
_cell.length_c   1.000
_cell.angle_alpha   90.00
_cell.angle_beta   90.00
_cell.angle_gamma   90.00
#
_symmetry.space_group_name_H-M   'P 1'
#
loop_
_entity.id
_entity.type
_entity.pdbx_description
1 polymer ?
#
loop_
_entity_poly.entity_id
_entity_poly.type
_entity_poly.pdbx_seq_one_letter_code
_entity_poly.pdbx_strand_id
1 'polypeptide(L)'
;MKILAITQARYGSTRLPAKILKKVNGQTLLEIHLKRILQSKTVSKLKIATTDEEGSKYIVEVANKIGVDYFKGSVDDVLSRFYGTAVLEKPDYVIRLTSDCPLIDPNIIDTVVTFALEHPEYDYVHTDAKSFPDGLDTEIMKFSAIEKAYKEADLKSEREHVTPYIWKNGTANGGNIFKTYNYPNPAGNFNADDYRITVDESEDFEVIKT
;
A
#
# COMPACT_ATOMS: atom_id res chain seq x y z
N MET A 1 -20.00 -4.98 2.77
CA MET A 1 -18.69 -4.73 3.40
C MET A 1 -17.93 -3.75 2.52
N LYS A 2 -17.41 -2.66 3.07
CA LYS A 2 -16.71 -1.61 2.31
C LYS A 2 -15.20 -1.78 2.46
N ILE A 3 -14.50 -2.08 1.37
CA ILE A 3 -13.05 -2.29 1.34
C ILE A 3 -12.41 -1.13 0.59
N LEU A 4 -11.63 -0.32 1.30
CA LEU A 4 -10.95 0.85 0.76
C LEU A 4 -9.48 0.52 0.51
N ALA A 5 -9.06 0.52 -0.75
CA ALA A 5 -7.65 0.52 -1.09
C ALA A 5 -7.11 1.95 -1.02
N ILE A 6 -5.99 2.11 -0.34
CA ILE A 6 -5.26 3.38 -0.26
C ILE A 6 -3.84 3.13 -0.77
N THR A 7 -3.45 3.87 -1.82
CA THR A 7 -2.06 3.93 -2.24
C THR A 7 -1.41 5.23 -1.78
N GLN A 8 -0.28 5.13 -1.08
CA GLN A 8 0.50 6.30 -0.73
C GLN A 8 1.36 6.72 -1.91
N ALA A 9 1.36 8.00 -2.24
CA ALA A 9 2.13 8.55 -3.34
C ALA A 9 2.66 9.95 -2.98
N ARG A 10 3.97 10.18 -3.13
CA ARG A 10 4.59 11.50 -2.96
C ARG A 10 5.50 11.84 -4.13
N TYR A 11 5.61 13.14 -4.44
CA TYR A 11 6.49 13.63 -5.48
C TYR A 11 7.96 13.54 -5.08
N GLY A 12 8.25 13.94 -3.83
CA GLY A 12 9.60 13.97 -3.27
C GLY A 12 10.14 12.56 -3.03
N SER A 13 11.08 12.12 -3.87
CA SER A 13 11.89 10.92 -3.68
C SER A 13 13.34 11.31 -3.75
N THR A 14 14.13 10.93 -2.76
CA THR A 14 15.56 11.32 -2.66
C THR A 14 16.45 10.49 -3.58
N ARG A 15 16.23 9.19 -3.67
CA ARG A 15 17.03 8.27 -4.50
C ARG A 15 16.71 8.38 -6.00
N LEU A 16 15.44 8.50 -6.35
CA LEU A 16 14.99 8.65 -7.75
C LEU A 16 13.90 9.73 -7.81
N PRO A 17 14.26 11.01 -8.08
CA PRO A 17 13.32 12.12 -8.07
C PRO A 17 12.11 11.88 -8.99
N ALA A 18 10.91 12.18 -8.48
CA ALA A 18 9.63 12.00 -9.18
C ALA A 18 9.43 10.59 -9.77
N LYS A 19 9.97 9.55 -9.12
CA LYS A 19 10.01 8.16 -9.63
C LYS A 19 8.66 7.66 -10.14
N ILE A 20 7.59 7.92 -9.41
CA ILE A 20 6.23 7.46 -9.77
C ILE A 20 5.64 8.13 -11.02
N LEU A 21 6.26 9.24 -11.47
CA LEU A 21 5.88 9.96 -12.70
C LEU A 21 6.74 9.59 -13.91
N LYS A 22 7.80 8.78 -13.72
CA LYS A 22 8.57 8.23 -14.84
C LYS A 22 7.67 7.37 -15.72
N LYS A 23 7.94 7.35 -17.02
CA LYS A 23 7.04 6.73 -18.01
C LYS A 23 7.63 5.45 -18.59
N VAL A 24 6.77 4.44 -18.70
CA VAL A 24 6.97 3.21 -19.49
C VAL A 24 5.84 3.15 -20.51
N ASN A 25 6.18 3.02 -21.79
CA ASN A 25 5.21 2.97 -22.90
C ASN A 25 4.16 4.11 -22.86
N GLY A 26 4.62 5.33 -22.50
CA GLY A 26 3.77 6.53 -22.45
C GLY A 26 2.91 6.69 -21.20
N GLN A 27 2.88 5.70 -20.29
CA GLN A 27 2.16 5.75 -19.03
C GLN A 27 3.12 5.95 -17.86
N THR A 28 2.75 6.77 -16.87
CA THR A 28 3.54 6.91 -15.65
C THR A 28 3.47 5.63 -14.82
N LEU A 29 4.48 5.37 -13.97
CA LEU A 29 4.45 4.23 -13.04
C LEU A 29 3.21 4.28 -12.15
N LEU A 30 2.82 5.48 -11.70
CA LEU A 30 1.59 5.67 -10.92
C LEU A 30 0.33 5.29 -11.74
N GLU A 31 0.25 5.68 -13.02
CA GLU A 31 -0.87 5.26 -13.88
C GLU A 31 -0.96 3.75 -14.02
N ILE A 32 0.18 3.08 -14.23
CA ILE A 32 0.26 1.63 -14.33
C ILE A 32 -0.23 1.00 -13.02
N HIS A 33 0.31 1.43 -11.88
CA HIS A 33 -0.07 0.97 -10.55
C HIS A 33 -1.57 1.10 -10.29
N LEU A 34 -2.15 2.29 -10.49
CA LEU A 34 -3.57 2.53 -10.25
C LEU A 34 -4.47 1.66 -11.14
N LYS A 35 -4.13 1.54 -12.43
CA LYS A 35 -4.88 0.70 -13.39
C LYS A 35 -4.85 -0.78 -13.01
N ARG A 36 -3.75 -1.27 -12.44
CA ARG A 36 -3.65 -2.65 -11.96
C ARG A 36 -4.52 -2.87 -10.73
N ILE A 37 -4.48 -1.97 -9.75
CA ILE A 37 -5.34 -2.06 -8.57
C ILE A 37 -6.84 -2.04 -8.95
N LEU A 38 -7.22 -1.21 -9.92
CA LEU A 38 -8.61 -1.11 -10.41
C LEU A 38 -9.11 -2.40 -11.10
N GLN A 39 -8.25 -3.37 -11.39
CA GLN A 39 -8.65 -4.70 -11.90
C GLN A 39 -9.02 -5.67 -10.77
N SER A 40 -8.71 -5.35 -9.52
CA SER A 40 -9.12 -6.15 -8.36
C SER A 40 -10.65 -6.19 -8.27
N LYS A 41 -11.19 -7.37 -7.96
CA LYS A 41 -12.63 -7.64 -7.81
C LYS A 41 -13.13 -7.37 -6.39
N THR A 42 -12.21 -7.31 -5.43
CA THR A 42 -12.52 -7.16 -4.00
C THR A 42 -12.45 -5.71 -3.52
N VAL A 43 -11.72 -4.84 -4.24
CA VAL A 43 -11.58 -3.41 -3.90
C VAL A 43 -12.88 -2.67 -4.23
N SER A 44 -13.55 -2.14 -3.19
CA SER A 44 -14.79 -1.35 -3.37
C SER A 44 -14.52 0.08 -3.84
N LYS A 45 -13.41 0.67 -3.38
CA LYS A 45 -12.95 2.01 -3.73
C LYS A 45 -11.43 2.11 -3.62
N LEU A 46 -10.82 2.88 -4.52
CA LEU A 46 -9.40 3.23 -4.48
C LEU A 46 -9.25 4.73 -4.21
N LYS A 47 -8.31 5.11 -3.35
CA LYS A 47 -7.91 6.50 -3.13
C LYS A 47 -6.39 6.64 -3.06
N ILE A 48 -5.90 7.82 -3.44
CA ILE A 48 -4.49 8.19 -3.30
C ILE A 48 -4.31 9.02 -2.04
N ALA A 49 -3.42 8.61 -1.14
CA ALA A 49 -2.94 9.41 -0.03
C ALA A 49 -1.67 10.15 -0.46
N THR A 50 -1.79 11.42 -0.88
CA THR A 50 -0.68 12.26 -1.33
C THR A 50 -0.35 13.37 -0.33
N THR A 51 0.67 14.18 -0.63
CA THR A 51 1.18 15.23 0.24
C THR A 51 0.69 16.62 -0.17
N ASP A 52 0.91 17.62 0.70
CA ASP A 52 0.63 19.02 0.41
C ASP A 52 1.78 19.72 -0.34
N GLU A 53 2.84 19.00 -0.70
CA GLU A 53 3.98 19.54 -1.47
C GLU A 53 3.53 20.06 -2.85
N GLU A 54 4.23 21.09 -3.36
CA GLU A 54 3.91 21.67 -4.66
C GLU A 54 3.93 20.65 -5.81
N GLY A 55 4.87 19.69 -5.79
CA GLY A 55 4.98 18.61 -6.78
C GLY A 55 3.80 17.64 -6.79
N SER A 56 2.98 17.62 -5.74
CA SER A 56 1.79 16.76 -5.67
C SER A 56 0.73 17.10 -6.70
N LYS A 57 0.78 18.29 -7.32
CA LYS A 57 -0.11 18.64 -8.44
C LYS A 57 -0.05 17.63 -9.58
N TYR A 58 1.13 17.10 -9.89
CA TYR A 58 1.30 16.08 -10.95
C TYR A 58 0.66 14.73 -10.56
N ILE A 59 0.67 14.39 -9.28
CA ILE A 59 -0.05 13.19 -8.77
C ILE A 59 -1.56 13.40 -8.89
N VAL A 60 -2.05 14.60 -8.57
CA VAL A 60 -3.47 14.96 -8.72
C VAL A 60 -3.90 14.94 -10.18
N GLU A 61 -3.05 15.38 -11.11
CA GLU A 61 -3.32 15.28 -12.55
C GLU A 61 -3.50 13.80 -12.99
N VAL A 62 -2.63 12.89 -12.51
CA VAL A 62 -2.77 11.45 -12.76
C VAL A 62 -4.06 10.91 -12.13
N ALA A 63 -4.36 11.28 -10.87
CA ALA A 63 -5.57 10.87 -10.17
C ALA A 63 -6.83 11.25 -10.98
N ASN A 64 -6.92 12.51 -11.40
CA ASN A 64 -8.03 13.02 -12.20
C ASN A 64 -8.15 12.31 -13.56
N LYS A 65 -7.02 12.07 -14.23
CA LYS A 65 -6.97 11.35 -15.52
C LYS A 65 -7.50 9.91 -15.41
N ILE A 66 -7.20 9.23 -14.32
CA ILE A 66 -7.64 7.84 -14.09
C ILE A 66 -9.04 7.77 -13.44
N GLY A 67 -9.54 8.86 -12.86
CA GLY A 67 -10.81 8.91 -12.15
C GLY A 67 -10.71 8.36 -10.72
N VAL A 68 -9.56 8.51 -10.06
CA VAL A 68 -9.32 8.06 -8.69
C VAL A 68 -9.31 9.26 -7.74
N ASP A 69 -10.06 9.17 -6.65
CA ASP A 69 -10.08 10.19 -5.60
C ASP A 69 -8.73 10.28 -4.88
N TYR A 70 -8.45 11.44 -4.29
CA TYR A 70 -7.23 11.64 -3.50
C TYR A 70 -7.51 12.41 -2.20
N PHE A 71 -6.58 12.30 -1.27
CA PHE A 71 -6.50 13.09 -0.05
C PHE A 71 -5.08 13.65 0.08
N LYS A 72 -4.97 14.92 0.47
CA LYS A 72 -3.69 15.58 0.75
C LYS A 72 -3.47 15.69 2.25
N GLY A 73 -2.24 15.43 2.71
CA GLY A 73 -1.89 15.54 4.11
C GLY A 73 -0.38 15.61 4.34
N SER A 74 0.03 15.41 5.59
CA SER A 74 1.42 15.55 6.04
C SER A 74 2.42 14.77 5.18
N VAL A 75 3.58 15.36 4.93
CA VAL A 75 4.73 14.69 4.29
C VAL A 75 5.32 13.65 5.24
N ASP A 76 5.56 14.04 6.50
CA ASP A 76 6.32 13.24 7.47
C ASP A 76 5.43 12.24 8.21
N ASP A 77 4.17 12.61 8.49
CA ASP A 77 3.22 11.76 9.18
C ASP A 77 2.31 11.02 8.18
N VAL A 78 2.85 9.93 7.62
CA VAL A 78 2.15 9.11 6.62
C VAL A 78 0.95 8.39 7.24
N LEU A 79 1.05 7.96 8.50
CA LEU A 79 -0.06 7.31 9.23
C LEU A 79 -1.24 8.27 9.39
N SER A 80 -0.99 9.54 9.77
CA SER A 80 -2.03 10.58 9.82
C SER A 80 -2.70 10.79 8.46
N ARG A 81 -1.90 10.82 7.39
CA ARG A 81 -2.41 10.94 6.02
C ARG A 81 -3.26 9.75 5.61
N PHE A 82 -2.84 8.54 5.99
CA PHE A 82 -3.58 7.30 5.74
C PHE A 82 -4.92 7.29 6.48
N TYR A 83 -4.91 7.61 7.78
CA TYR A 83 -6.10 7.72 8.60
C TYR A 83 -7.06 8.79 8.06
N GLY A 84 -6.54 9.99 7.72
CA GLY A 84 -7.32 11.08 7.12
C GLY A 84 -7.97 10.70 5.79
N THR A 85 -7.30 9.85 4.98
CA THR A 85 -7.85 9.31 3.73
C THR A 85 -9.03 8.38 4.01
N ALA A 86 -8.95 7.56 5.07
CA ALA A 86 -9.91 6.51 5.38
C ALA A 86 -11.11 6.99 6.19
N VAL A 87 -10.93 7.91 7.15
CA VAL A 87 -11.93 8.26 8.16
C VAL A 87 -13.25 8.78 7.56
N LEU A 88 -13.20 9.54 6.47
CA LEU A 88 -14.40 10.06 5.80
C LEU A 88 -15.15 8.98 5.02
N GLU A 89 -14.46 7.94 4.61
CA GLU A 89 -15.03 6.83 3.86
C GLU A 89 -15.70 5.79 4.76
N LYS A 90 -15.32 5.74 6.05
CA LYS A 90 -15.81 4.76 7.04
C LYS A 90 -15.79 3.33 6.50
N PRO A 91 -14.63 2.82 6.04
CA PRO A 91 -14.53 1.47 5.52
C PRO A 91 -14.58 0.44 6.65
N ASP A 92 -14.95 -0.79 6.33
CA ASP A 92 -14.77 -1.93 7.24
C ASP A 92 -13.29 -2.35 7.26
N TYR A 93 -12.68 -2.40 6.07
CA TYR A 93 -11.26 -2.75 5.88
C TYR A 93 -10.54 -1.71 5.02
N VAL A 94 -9.25 -1.56 5.31
CA VAL A 94 -8.31 -0.74 4.54
C VAL A 94 -7.23 -1.64 3.95
N ILE A 95 -6.96 -1.51 2.66
CA ILE A 95 -5.79 -2.11 2.00
C ILE A 95 -4.74 -1.02 1.85
N ARG A 96 -3.52 -1.30 2.31
CA ARG A 96 -2.36 -0.43 2.07
C ARG A 96 -1.56 -0.97 0.89
N LEU A 97 -1.33 -0.09 -0.08
CA LEU A 97 -0.48 -0.34 -1.24
C LEU A 97 0.51 0.81 -1.39
N THR A 98 1.68 0.54 -1.94
CA THR A 98 2.73 1.54 -2.13
C THR A 98 2.97 1.81 -3.61
N SER A 99 3.02 3.07 -4.01
CA SER A 99 3.05 3.49 -5.43
C SER A 99 4.39 3.21 -6.13
N ASP A 100 5.39 2.76 -5.41
CA ASP A 100 6.67 2.27 -5.94
C ASP A 100 6.62 0.81 -6.41
N CYS A 101 5.47 0.16 -6.26
CA CYS A 101 5.17 -1.18 -6.74
C CYS A 101 4.28 -1.12 -8.00
N PRO A 102 4.79 -0.67 -9.18
CA PRO A 102 3.96 -0.44 -10.36
C PRO A 102 3.34 -1.72 -10.91
N LEU A 103 3.96 -2.87 -10.66
CA LEU A 103 3.51 -4.18 -11.15
C LEU A 103 2.71 -4.98 -10.12
N ILE A 104 2.16 -4.32 -9.10
CA ILE A 104 1.25 -4.98 -8.12
C ILE A 104 0.23 -5.87 -8.83
N ASP A 105 -0.02 -7.07 -8.32
CA ASP A 105 -0.92 -8.02 -8.97
C ASP A 105 -2.33 -7.97 -8.35
N PRO A 106 -3.38 -7.65 -9.15
CA PRO A 106 -4.75 -7.62 -8.66
C PRO A 106 -5.25 -8.97 -8.13
N ASN A 107 -4.74 -10.10 -8.65
CA ASN A 107 -5.12 -11.41 -8.14
C ASN A 107 -4.53 -11.68 -6.76
N ILE A 108 -3.30 -11.20 -6.49
CA ILE A 108 -2.71 -11.28 -5.14
C ILE A 108 -3.52 -10.42 -4.18
N ILE A 109 -3.88 -9.18 -4.57
CA ILE A 109 -4.77 -8.34 -3.78
C ILE A 109 -6.05 -9.10 -3.43
N ASP A 110 -6.74 -9.65 -4.45
CA ASP A 110 -7.98 -10.38 -4.26
C ASP A 110 -7.82 -11.60 -3.36
N THR A 111 -6.72 -12.34 -3.48
CA THR A 111 -6.44 -13.52 -2.67
C THR A 111 -6.23 -13.16 -1.20
N VAL A 112 -5.41 -12.15 -0.91
CA VAL A 112 -5.14 -11.70 0.47
C VAL A 112 -6.39 -11.11 1.11
N VAL A 113 -7.16 -10.34 0.35
CA VAL A 113 -8.44 -9.78 0.81
C VAL A 113 -9.44 -10.89 1.12
N THR A 114 -9.61 -11.85 0.22
CA THR A 114 -10.54 -12.99 0.42
C THR A 114 -10.17 -13.74 1.67
N PHE A 115 -8.88 -14.07 1.86
CA PHE A 115 -8.41 -14.72 3.08
C PHE A 115 -8.76 -13.91 4.34
N ALA A 116 -8.51 -12.60 4.35
CA ALA A 116 -8.82 -11.76 5.51
C ALA A 116 -10.32 -11.69 5.82
N LEU A 117 -11.18 -11.78 4.79
CA LEU A 117 -12.64 -11.79 4.97
C LEU A 117 -13.17 -13.13 5.47
N GLU A 118 -12.53 -14.24 5.09
CA GLU A 118 -12.83 -15.58 5.56
C GLU A 118 -12.31 -15.83 7.00
N HIS A 119 -11.33 -15.03 7.44
CA HIS A 119 -10.68 -15.07 8.73
C HIS A 119 -10.85 -13.76 9.53
N PRO A 120 -12.10 -13.40 9.88
CA PRO A 120 -12.39 -12.11 10.53
C PRO A 120 -11.80 -11.97 11.94
N GLU A 121 -11.23 -13.04 12.50
CA GLU A 121 -10.46 -12.98 13.75
C GLU A 121 -9.18 -12.15 13.62
N TYR A 122 -8.57 -12.04 12.42
CA TYR A 122 -7.38 -11.22 12.22
C TYR A 122 -7.71 -9.74 12.07
N ASP A 123 -6.90 -8.90 12.69
CA ASP A 123 -6.98 -7.44 12.59
C ASP A 123 -6.11 -6.91 11.44
N TYR A 124 -5.08 -7.69 11.06
CA TYR A 124 -4.12 -7.36 10.01
C TYR A 124 -3.60 -8.63 9.35
N VAL A 125 -3.63 -8.65 8.03
CA VAL A 125 -3.06 -9.70 7.18
C VAL A 125 -2.18 -9.05 6.12
N HIS A 126 -1.01 -9.58 5.88
CA HIS A 126 -0.13 -9.10 4.80
C HIS A 126 0.58 -10.25 4.10
N THR A 127 1.01 -10.02 2.86
CA THR A 127 1.89 -10.93 2.13
C THR A 127 3.19 -11.17 2.90
N ASP A 128 3.58 -12.41 3.09
CA ASP A 128 4.84 -12.74 3.76
C ASP A 128 6.03 -12.41 2.85
N ALA A 129 6.84 -11.44 3.26
CA ALA A 129 8.02 -10.98 2.52
C ALA A 129 9.06 -12.06 2.23
N LYS A 130 9.03 -13.20 2.97
CA LYS A 130 9.91 -14.36 2.70
C LYS A 130 9.45 -15.19 1.52
N SER A 131 8.19 -15.05 1.10
CA SER A 131 7.56 -15.87 0.07
C SER A 131 6.98 -15.08 -1.11
N PHE A 132 6.86 -13.76 -0.98
CA PHE A 132 6.48 -12.87 -2.09
C PHE A 132 7.62 -11.94 -2.48
N PRO A 133 7.87 -11.72 -3.78
CA PRO A 133 8.81 -10.71 -4.25
C PRO A 133 8.49 -9.31 -3.73
N ASP A 134 9.52 -8.53 -3.41
CA ASP A 134 9.38 -7.11 -3.13
C ASP A 134 8.75 -6.39 -4.33
N GLY A 135 7.61 -5.73 -4.10
CA GLY A 135 6.78 -5.10 -5.14
C GLY A 135 5.41 -5.77 -5.37
N LEU A 136 5.15 -6.92 -4.70
CA LEU A 136 3.82 -7.55 -4.64
C LEU A 136 3.16 -7.40 -3.27
N ASP A 137 3.65 -6.45 -2.47
CA ASP A 137 3.22 -6.24 -1.10
C ASP A 137 1.75 -5.79 -1.04
N THR A 138 0.97 -6.58 -0.33
CA THR A 138 -0.43 -6.30 -0.05
C THR A 138 -0.68 -6.43 1.45
N GLU A 139 -1.15 -5.36 2.06
CA GLU A 139 -1.51 -5.32 3.47
C GLU A 139 -2.99 -4.98 3.59
N ILE A 140 -3.77 -5.82 4.28
CA ILE A 140 -5.17 -5.53 4.61
C ILE A 140 -5.37 -5.52 6.12
N MET A 141 -6.13 -4.57 6.61
CA MET A 141 -6.41 -4.41 8.03
C MET A 141 -7.81 -3.88 8.27
N LYS A 142 -8.37 -4.20 9.42
CA LYS A 142 -9.60 -3.56 9.91
C LYS A 142 -9.36 -2.07 10.08
N PHE A 143 -10.37 -1.24 9.77
CA PHE A 143 -10.26 0.20 10.00
C PHE A 143 -9.98 0.54 11.46
N SER A 144 -10.52 -0.24 12.40
CA SER A 144 -10.24 -0.08 13.83
C SER A 144 -8.75 -0.25 14.20
N ALA A 145 -8.00 -1.07 13.47
CA ALA A 145 -6.56 -1.23 13.68
C ALA A 145 -5.77 0.02 13.26
N ILE A 146 -6.13 0.62 12.10
CA ILE A 146 -5.55 1.91 11.68
C ILE A 146 -5.92 3.04 12.66
N GLU A 147 -7.17 3.08 13.10
CA GLU A 147 -7.60 4.10 14.06
C GLU A 147 -6.84 3.99 15.38
N LYS A 148 -6.64 2.76 15.89
CA LYS A 148 -5.86 2.52 17.10
C LYS A 148 -4.39 2.90 16.89
N ALA A 149 -3.77 2.49 15.78
CA ALA A 149 -2.41 2.88 15.45
C ALA A 149 -2.25 4.39 15.36
N TYR A 150 -3.19 5.09 14.71
CA TYR A 150 -3.17 6.56 14.62
C TYR A 150 -3.19 7.25 16.00
N LYS A 151 -3.95 6.70 16.97
CA LYS A 151 -4.08 7.25 18.32
C LYS A 151 -2.88 6.93 19.23
N GLU A 152 -2.21 5.82 19.02
CA GLU A 152 -1.26 5.25 19.98
C GLU A 152 0.19 5.15 19.47
N ALA A 153 0.42 5.26 18.16
CA ALA A 153 1.77 5.22 17.60
C ALA A 153 2.53 6.53 17.88
N ASP A 154 3.62 6.43 18.63
CA ASP A 154 4.46 7.56 19.05
C ASP A 154 5.81 7.61 18.33
N LEU A 155 6.33 6.46 17.85
CA LEU A 155 7.63 6.42 17.19
C LEU A 155 7.53 7.03 15.77
N LYS A 156 8.55 7.86 15.43
CA LYS A 156 8.64 8.46 14.10
C LYS A 156 8.54 7.40 12.99
N SER A 157 9.22 6.26 13.13
CA SER A 157 9.19 5.16 12.18
C SER A 157 7.81 4.52 12.01
N GLU A 158 7.00 4.49 13.06
CA GLU A 158 5.63 3.97 13.02
C GLU A 158 4.70 4.93 12.26
N ARG A 159 4.90 6.23 12.48
CA ARG A 159 4.12 7.25 11.78
C ARG A 159 4.52 7.39 10.32
N GLU A 160 5.80 7.18 9.99
CA GLU A 160 6.33 7.24 8.62
C GLU A 160 5.92 6.03 7.78
N HIS A 161 5.90 4.82 8.36
CA HIS A 161 5.68 3.57 7.62
C HIS A 161 4.26 3.00 7.76
N VAL A 162 3.36 3.66 8.51
CA VAL A 162 1.92 3.36 8.68
C VAL A 162 1.64 2.12 9.53
N THR A 163 2.14 0.96 9.18
CA THR A 163 1.78 -0.34 9.76
C THR A 163 2.71 -0.89 10.85
N PRO A 164 3.93 -0.34 11.10
CA PRO A 164 4.82 -0.91 12.11
C PRO A 164 4.23 -1.00 13.52
N TYR A 165 3.40 -0.04 13.93
CA TYR A 165 2.71 -0.13 15.21
C TYR A 165 1.79 -1.37 15.28
N ILE A 166 1.12 -1.71 14.17
CA ILE A 166 0.20 -2.84 14.10
C ILE A 166 0.96 -4.17 14.14
N TRP A 167 1.90 -4.37 13.20
CA TRP A 167 2.56 -5.67 13.09
C TRP A 167 3.56 -5.95 14.22
N LYS A 168 4.27 -4.93 14.77
CA LYS A 168 5.16 -5.11 15.94
C LYS A 168 4.40 -5.52 17.19
N ASN A 169 3.18 -5.01 17.39
CA ASN A 169 2.30 -5.37 18.49
C ASN A 169 1.34 -6.52 18.13
N GLY A 170 1.57 -7.16 17.00
CA GLY A 170 0.76 -8.26 16.47
C GLY A 170 1.20 -9.63 16.93
N THR A 171 0.26 -10.57 16.98
CA THR A 171 0.48 -11.96 17.45
C THR A 171 1.53 -12.71 16.63
N ALA A 172 1.65 -12.46 15.33
CA ALA A 172 2.67 -13.08 14.48
C ALA A 172 4.11 -12.68 14.87
N ASN A 173 4.29 -11.56 15.59
CA ASN A 173 5.58 -11.05 16.07
C ASN A 173 5.70 -11.09 17.61
N GLY A 174 4.87 -11.90 18.29
CA GLY A 174 4.91 -12.08 19.72
C GLY A 174 4.20 -10.98 20.54
N GLY A 175 3.52 -10.03 19.86
CA GLY A 175 2.66 -9.04 20.50
C GLY A 175 1.30 -9.62 20.89
N ASN A 176 0.47 -8.79 21.54
CA ASN A 176 -0.85 -9.20 22.02
C ASN A 176 -1.94 -8.14 21.80
N ILE A 177 -1.65 -7.05 21.09
CA ILE A 177 -2.61 -5.98 20.85
C ILE A 177 -3.48 -6.28 19.64
N PHE A 178 -2.87 -6.84 18.58
CA PHE A 178 -3.56 -7.17 17.33
C PHE A 178 -3.40 -8.66 17.01
N LYS A 179 -4.43 -9.24 16.43
CA LYS A 179 -4.31 -10.56 15.78
C LYS A 179 -3.81 -10.37 14.36
N THR A 180 -2.61 -10.85 14.07
CA THR A 180 -1.93 -10.64 12.78
C THR A 180 -1.57 -11.96 12.12
N TYR A 181 -1.53 -11.95 10.78
CA TYR A 181 -1.18 -13.13 9.99
C TYR A 181 -0.29 -12.74 8.80
N ASN A 182 0.79 -13.48 8.61
CA ASN A 182 1.68 -13.37 7.45
C ASN A 182 1.20 -14.40 6.42
N TYR A 183 0.54 -13.91 5.36
CA TYR A 183 -0.03 -14.76 4.32
C TYR A 183 1.08 -15.32 3.43
N PRO A 184 1.32 -16.64 3.43
CA PRO A 184 2.37 -17.25 2.62
C PRO A 184 1.96 -17.31 1.14
N ASN A 185 2.94 -17.28 0.24
CA ASN A 185 2.68 -17.45 -1.18
C ASN A 185 2.23 -18.90 -1.46
N PRO A 186 1.02 -19.12 -1.99
CA PRO A 186 0.54 -20.48 -2.27
C PRO A 186 1.30 -21.19 -3.40
N ALA A 187 1.99 -20.47 -4.26
CA ALA A 187 2.84 -21.05 -5.30
C ALA A 187 4.13 -21.69 -4.75
N GLY A 188 4.45 -21.42 -3.54
CA GLY A 188 5.39 -22.10 -2.62
C GLY A 188 6.77 -22.39 -3.07
N ASN A 189 7.80 -22.37 -3.15
CA ASN A 189 9.12 -22.92 -3.54
C ASN A 189 9.98 -22.05 -4.46
N PHE A 190 9.80 -20.74 -4.47
CA PHE A 190 10.82 -19.87 -5.04
C PHE A 190 11.43 -18.98 -3.95
N ASN A 191 12.68 -18.60 -4.14
CA ASN A 191 13.32 -17.66 -3.24
C ASN A 191 12.85 -16.24 -3.60
N ALA A 192 12.05 -15.62 -2.74
CA ALA A 192 11.50 -14.29 -2.98
C ALA A 192 12.60 -13.22 -3.16
N ASP A 193 13.74 -13.40 -2.49
CA ASP A 193 14.88 -12.49 -2.56
C ASP A 193 15.55 -12.41 -3.94
N ASP A 194 15.31 -13.42 -4.81
CA ASP A 194 15.83 -13.42 -6.18
C ASP A 194 15.05 -12.47 -7.12
N TYR A 195 13.92 -11.93 -6.66
CA TYR A 195 13.01 -11.11 -7.47
C TYR A 195 12.67 -9.81 -6.77
N ARG A 196 12.95 -8.69 -7.44
CA ARG A 196 12.59 -7.36 -6.98
C ARG A 196 11.92 -6.59 -8.13
N ILE A 197 10.67 -6.18 -7.91
CA ILE A 197 9.87 -5.44 -8.90
C ILE A 197 9.30 -4.12 -8.33
N THR A 198 9.81 -3.69 -7.18
CA THR A 198 9.61 -2.32 -6.67
C THR A 198 10.60 -1.37 -7.35
N VAL A 199 10.27 -0.09 -7.42
CA VAL A 199 11.12 0.95 -8.02
C VAL A 199 11.57 1.93 -6.95
N ASP A 200 12.85 1.87 -6.59
CA ASP A 200 13.48 2.80 -5.66
C ASP A 200 14.62 3.58 -6.31
N GLU A 201 15.35 2.94 -7.19
CA GLU A 201 16.57 3.45 -7.83
C GLU A 201 16.44 3.41 -9.36
N SER A 202 17.43 3.95 -10.08
CA SER A 202 17.41 3.99 -11.55
C SER A 202 17.45 2.60 -12.17
N GLU A 203 18.18 1.69 -11.56
CA GLU A 203 18.34 0.30 -11.97
C GLU A 203 17.01 -0.46 -11.91
N ASP A 204 16.25 -0.26 -10.82
CA ASP A 204 14.90 -0.84 -10.69
C ASP A 204 13.98 -0.36 -11.84
N PHE A 205 14.09 0.94 -12.19
CA PHE A 205 13.29 1.49 -13.28
C PHE A 205 13.64 0.89 -14.64
N GLU A 206 14.92 0.57 -14.89
CA GLU A 206 15.33 -0.09 -16.13
C GLU A 206 14.73 -1.52 -16.21
N VAL A 207 14.64 -2.25 -15.08
CA VAL A 207 13.98 -3.58 -15.03
C VAL A 207 12.50 -3.47 -15.43
N ILE A 208 11.78 -2.45 -14.94
CA ILE A 208 10.35 -2.27 -15.25
C ILE A 208 10.11 -1.89 -16.71
N LYS A 209 11.10 -1.32 -17.41
CA LYS A 209 10.99 -0.92 -18.83
C LYS A 209 11.11 -2.08 -19.82
N THR A 210 11.70 -3.20 -19.41
CA THR A 210 11.89 -4.39 -20.27
C THR A 210 10.62 -5.23 -20.35
#